data_66935288563329a79bd8580575d16f0e
#
_entry.id   66935288563329a79bd8580575d16f0e
#
_cell.length_a   1.000
_cell.length_b   1.000
_cell.length_c   1.000
_cell.angle_alpha   90.00
_cell.angle_beta   90.00
_cell.angle_gamma   90.00
#
_symmetry.space_group_name_H-M   'P 1'
#
loop_
_entity.id
_entity.type
_entity.pdbx_description
1 polymer ?
#
loop_
_entity_poly.entity_id
_entity_poly.type
_entity_poly.pdbx_seq_one_letter_code
_entity_poly.pdbx_strand_id
1 'polypeptide(L)'
;MIKKIIFLFKSKTNIKIILLFIFQKIINIFEKNKIKKEKKFFLSLVSNLKISTEFFSVNAYNFYKHLSCLKSNFKYLEIGSFEGGSAIFVSNKFKQSLIFCVDNWIKTEDGYSNLDFNDAEKNFDLNIKDYQNIIKIKNNSNNFFLNNKQNFDVIYVDGYHRSDQVFQDCVNSWKNHNVGGILICDDYIWFHYSEIKNNPCYGVNKFIKTLNNNYKILQVSNSQIFLKKT
;
A
#
# COMPACT_ATOMS: atom_id res chain seq x y z
N MET A 1 2.45 -9.76 18.83
CA MET A 1 3.72 -10.05 18.12
C MET A 1 3.83 -11.52 17.77
N ILE A 2 3.77 -12.44 18.74
CA ILE A 2 3.94 -13.90 18.52
C ILE A 2 2.99 -14.44 17.44
N LYS A 3 1.69 -14.13 17.49
CA LYS A 3 0.72 -14.57 16.46
C LYS A 3 1.13 -14.16 15.04
N LYS A 4 1.63 -12.92 14.85
CA LYS A 4 2.10 -12.44 13.55
C LYS A 4 3.35 -13.19 13.07
N ILE A 5 4.29 -13.50 13.96
CA ILE A 5 5.49 -14.28 13.64
C ILE A 5 5.11 -15.72 13.23
N ILE A 6 4.22 -16.36 13.98
CA ILE A 6 3.72 -17.71 13.64
C ILE A 6 3.03 -17.69 12.26
N PHE A 7 2.22 -16.68 11.99
CA PHE A 7 1.56 -16.50 10.69
C PHE A 7 2.59 -16.37 9.55
N LEU A 8 3.64 -15.55 9.72
CA LEU A 8 4.70 -15.40 8.74
C LEU A 8 5.41 -16.74 8.45
N PHE A 9 5.74 -17.52 9.48
CA PHE A 9 6.31 -18.85 9.30
C PHE A 9 5.37 -19.78 8.51
N LYS A 10 4.10 -19.85 8.90
CA LYS A 10 3.09 -20.65 8.22
C LYS A 10 2.87 -20.19 6.76
N SER A 11 3.05 -18.91 6.46
CA SER A 11 2.97 -18.35 5.09
C SER A 11 4.23 -18.59 4.26
N LYS A 12 5.18 -19.42 4.74
CA LYS A 12 6.46 -19.73 4.07
C LYS A 12 7.29 -18.49 3.76
N THR A 13 7.23 -17.49 4.65
CA THR A 13 8.00 -16.25 4.56
C THR A 13 9.48 -16.53 4.74
N ASN A 14 10.33 -15.86 3.94
CA ASN A 14 11.78 -15.94 4.08
C ASN A 14 12.20 -15.46 5.49
N ILE A 15 13.09 -16.20 6.13
CA ILE A 15 13.57 -15.88 7.49
C ILE A 15 14.15 -14.47 7.59
N LYS A 16 14.81 -13.96 6.54
CA LYS A 16 15.33 -12.57 6.50
C LYS A 16 14.21 -11.54 6.66
N ILE A 17 13.04 -11.78 6.07
CA ILE A 17 11.86 -10.90 6.18
C ILE A 17 11.32 -10.93 7.62
N ILE A 18 11.26 -12.10 8.23
CA ILE A 18 10.82 -12.27 9.62
C ILE A 18 11.76 -11.52 10.58
N LEU A 19 13.08 -11.66 10.39
CA LEU A 19 14.08 -10.95 11.19
C LEU A 19 13.97 -9.43 11.00
N LEU A 20 13.77 -8.94 9.77
CA LEU A 20 13.52 -7.53 9.49
C LEU A 20 12.26 -7.02 10.20
N PHE A 21 11.18 -7.79 10.20
CA PHE A 21 9.96 -7.44 10.94
C PHE A 21 10.21 -7.29 12.44
N ILE A 22 10.96 -8.22 13.04
CA ILE A 22 11.31 -8.17 14.48
C ILE A 22 12.18 -6.95 14.75
N PHE A 23 13.22 -6.73 13.94
CA PHE A 23 14.15 -5.60 14.09
C PHE A 23 13.43 -4.25 13.91
N GLN A 24 12.47 -4.16 12.98
CA GLN A 24 11.68 -2.94 12.78
C GLN A 24 10.87 -2.55 14.03
N LYS A 25 10.46 -3.51 14.86
CA LYS A 25 9.79 -3.19 16.13
C LYS A 25 10.71 -2.43 17.08
N ILE A 26 11.99 -2.76 17.09
CA ILE A 26 13.02 -2.05 17.89
C ILE A 26 13.21 -0.64 17.32
N ILE A 27 13.37 -0.51 16.00
CA ILE A 27 13.52 0.80 15.34
C ILE A 27 12.33 1.70 15.66
N ASN A 28 11.09 1.17 15.62
CA ASN A 28 9.89 1.94 15.88
C ASN A 28 9.84 2.54 17.31
N ILE A 29 10.54 1.94 18.28
CA ILE A 29 10.67 2.51 19.63
C ILE A 29 11.46 3.83 19.57
N PHE A 30 12.58 3.83 18.86
CA PHE A 30 13.41 5.03 18.69
C PHE A 30 12.74 6.09 17.77
N GLU A 31 11.94 5.67 16.82
CA GLU A 31 11.24 6.55 15.89
C GLU A 31 9.84 7.00 16.38
N LYS A 32 9.47 6.65 17.62
CA LYS A 32 8.12 6.88 18.19
C LYS A 32 7.60 8.32 18.00
N ASN A 33 8.45 9.32 18.21
CA ASN A 33 8.04 10.73 18.09
C ASN A 33 7.77 11.11 16.62
N LYS A 34 8.57 10.59 15.68
CA LYS A 34 8.36 10.80 14.23
C LYS A 34 7.06 10.12 13.78
N ILE A 35 6.83 8.88 14.21
CA ILE A 35 5.59 8.14 13.96
C ILE A 35 4.39 8.92 14.46
N LYS A 36 4.43 9.41 15.70
CA LYS A 36 3.35 10.21 16.31
C LYS A 36 3.11 11.52 15.54
N LYS A 37 4.16 12.19 15.07
CA LYS A 37 4.08 13.42 14.30
C LYS A 37 3.33 13.20 12.98
N GLU A 38 3.73 12.19 12.20
CA GLU A 38 3.11 11.95 10.90
C GLU A 38 1.68 11.41 11.03
N LYS A 39 1.41 10.59 12.05
CA LYS A 39 0.04 10.19 12.39
C LYS A 39 -0.85 11.39 12.71
N LYS A 40 -0.39 12.32 13.56
CA LYS A 40 -1.15 13.54 13.89
C LYS A 40 -1.39 14.41 12.65
N PHE A 41 -0.36 14.57 11.81
CA PHE A 41 -0.48 15.32 10.56
C PHE A 41 -1.57 14.70 9.67
N PHE A 42 -1.54 13.39 9.45
CA PHE A 42 -2.55 12.72 8.64
C PHE A 42 -3.96 12.91 9.23
N LEU A 43 -4.14 12.66 10.53
CA LEU A 43 -5.45 12.82 11.18
C LEU A 43 -5.97 14.26 11.10
N SER A 44 -5.11 15.28 11.22
CA SER A 44 -5.51 16.67 11.02
C SER A 44 -5.88 16.98 9.57
N LEU A 45 -5.22 16.33 8.62
CA LEU A 45 -5.47 16.51 7.19
C LEU A 45 -6.86 15.98 6.79
N VAL A 46 -7.24 14.83 7.34
CA VAL A 46 -8.51 14.17 6.98
C VAL A 46 -9.69 14.53 7.88
N SER A 47 -9.49 15.37 8.90
CA SER A 47 -10.52 15.69 9.89
C SER A 47 -11.81 16.29 9.32
N ASN A 48 -11.72 16.99 8.19
CA ASN A 48 -12.84 17.61 7.49
C ASN A 48 -13.24 16.88 6.20
N LEU A 49 -12.64 15.71 5.94
CA LEU A 49 -12.92 14.89 4.77
C LEU A 49 -13.98 13.83 5.07
N LYS A 50 -14.57 13.29 4.03
CA LYS A 50 -15.53 12.19 4.10
C LYS A 50 -14.77 10.85 4.17
N ILE A 51 -14.15 10.57 5.31
CA ILE A 51 -13.44 9.31 5.58
C ILE A 51 -14.28 8.51 6.57
N SER A 52 -14.91 7.45 6.09
CA SER A 52 -15.77 6.57 6.89
C SER A 52 -14.98 5.69 7.85
N THR A 53 -13.79 5.26 7.40
CA THR A 53 -12.91 4.41 8.21
C THR A 53 -11.45 4.81 7.98
N GLU A 54 -10.75 5.05 9.08
CA GLU A 54 -9.37 5.46 9.05
C GLU A 54 -8.43 4.23 9.14
N PHE A 55 -7.84 3.84 8.02
CA PHE A 55 -6.89 2.71 7.93
C PHE A 55 -5.43 3.14 7.81
N PHE A 56 -5.15 4.36 7.34
CA PHE A 56 -3.82 4.76 6.87
C PHE A 56 -2.92 5.38 7.95
N SER A 57 -3.45 5.99 9.02
CA SER A 57 -2.68 6.80 9.98
C SER A 57 -1.46 6.11 10.56
N VAL A 58 -1.56 4.80 10.79
CA VAL A 58 -0.46 3.99 11.33
C VAL A 58 0.69 3.80 10.33
N ASN A 59 0.42 4.01 9.05
CA ASN A 59 1.36 3.84 7.94
C ASN A 59 1.97 5.16 7.46
N ALA A 60 1.40 6.31 7.83
CA ALA A 60 1.80 7.64 7.36
C ALA A 60 3.31 7.91 7.50
N TYR A 61 3.93 7.53 8.62
CA TYR A 61 5.37 7.71 8.80
C TYR A 61 6.21 6.83 7.87
N ASN A 62 5.79 5.59 7.62
CA ASN A 62 6.51 4.69 6.71
C ASN A 62 6.51 5.26 5.28
N PHE A 63 5.39 5.76 4.81
CA PHE A 63 5.29 6.45 3.52
C PHE A 63 6.20 7.66 3.48
N TYR A 64 6.07 8.58 4.43
CA TYR A 64 6.93 9.76 4.49
C TYR A 64 8.42 9.40 4.48
N LYS A 65 8.84 8.45 5.33
CA LYS A 65 10.23 8.01 5.46
C LYS A 65 10.83 7.51 4.15
N HIS A 66 10.11 6.68 3.42
CA HIS A 66 10.66 6.05 2.21
C HIS A 66 10.47 6.90 0.96
N LEU A 67 9.34 7.60 0.84
CA LEU A 67 9.08 8.44 -0.33
C LEU A 67 9.93 9.72 -0.32
N SER A 68 10.29 10.24 0.85
CA SER A 68 11.19 11.40 0.97
C SER A 68 12.60 11.18 0.40
N CYS A 69 12.98 9.92 0.14
CA CYS A 69 14.25 9.58 -0.50
C CYS A 69 14.20 9.61 -2.04
N LEU A 70 13.02 9.85 -2.62
CA LEU A 70 12.81 9.95 -4.06
C LEU A 70 12.91 11.40 -4.53
N LYS A 71 12.96 11.59 -5.86
CA LYS A 71 12.82 12.93 -6.47
C LYS A 71 11.45 13.52 -6.12
N SER A 72 11.34 14.83 -5.99
CA SER A 72 10.10 15.50 -5.57
C SER A 72 8.91 15.33 -6.53
N ASN A 73 9.20 15.05 -7.82
CA ASN A 73 8.22 14.92 -8.90
C ASN A 73 7.97 13.46 -9.33
N PHE A 74 8.01 12.53 -8.39
CA PHE A 74 7.77 11.12 -8.69
C PHE A 74 6.33 10.85 -9.14
N LYS A 75 6.16 9.79 -9.95
CA LYS A 75 4.84 9.23 -10.28
C LYS A 75 4.47 8.14 -9.28
N TYR A 76 3.31 8.31 -8.66
CA TYR A 76 2.73 7.38 -7.70
C TYR A 76 1.49 6.72 -8.30
N LEU A 77 1.41 5.41 -8.17
CA LEU A 77 0.22 4.62 -8.51
C LEU A 77 -0.32 3.94 -7.25
N GLU A 78 -1.62 4.01 -7.06
CA GLU A 78 -2.33 3.31 -6.01
C GLU A 78 -3.37 2.36 -6.61
N ILE A 79 -3.34 1.11 -6.20
CA ILE A 79 -4.33 0.08 -6.53
C ILE A 79 -5.18 -0.17 -5.29
N GLY A 80 -6.46 0.22 -5.34
CA GLY A 80 -7.34 0.25 -4.19
C GLY A 80 -7.23 1.58 -3.45
N SER A 81 -8.01 2.56 -3.86
CA SER A 81 -7.91 3.94 -3.32
C SER A 81 -9.01 4.28 -2.32
N PHE A 82 -10.07 3.48 -2.28
CA PHE A 82 -11.23 3.66 -1.39
C PHE A 82 -11.70 5.12 -1.34
N GLU A 83 -11.61 5.81 -0.21
CA GLU A 83 -12.00 7.22 -0.03
C GLU A 83 -10.83 8.22 -0.21
N GLY A 84 -9.65 7.75 -0.66
CA GLY A 84 -8.52 8.57 -1.07
C GLY A 84 -7.58 9.04 0.05
N GLY A 85 -7.69 8.50 1.27
CA GLY A 85 -6.90 8.98 2.41
C GLY A 85 -5.40 8.93 2.20
N SER A 86 -4.86 7.82 1.72
CA SER A 86 -3.43 7.63 1.39
C SER A 86 -2.96 8.55 0.25
N ALA A 87 -3.75 8.65 -0.83
CA ALA A 87 -3.46 9.52 -1.97
C ALA A 87 -3.38 10.99 -1.55
N ILE A 88 -4.31 11.44 -0.72
CA ILE A 88 -4.35 12.80 -0.16
C ILE A 88 -3.13 13.07 0.72
N PHE A 89 -2.72 12.10 1.54
CA PHE A 89 -1.49 12.23 2.33
C PHE A 89 -0.26 12.40 1.43
N VAL A 90 -0.12 11.56 0.41
CA VAL A 90 1.00 11.63 -0.55
C VAL A 90 0.99 12.98 -1.27
N SER A 91 -0.16 13.44 -1.77
CA SER A 91 -0.31 14.73 -2.43
C SER A 91 0.11 15.91 -1.55
N ASN A 92 -0.29 15.91 -0.28
CA ASN A 92 0.06 16.99 0.64
C ASN A 92 1.55 17.01 1.03
N LYS A 93 2.16 15.84 1.18
CA LYS A 93 3.59 15.72 1.51
C LYS A 93 4.50 15.96 0.31
N PHE A 94 4.06 15.60 -0.89
CA PHE A 94 4.86 15.60 -2.11
C PHE A 94 4.10 16.32 -3.24
N LYS A 95 3.95 17.63 -3.10
CA LYS A 95 3.09 18.47 -3.97
C LYS A 95 3.42 18.44 -5.46
N GLN A 96 4.65 18.06 -5.82
CA GLN A 96 5.09 17.96 -7.22
C GLN A 96 4.89 16.55 -7.80
N SER A 97 4.49 15.58 -6.98
CA SER A 97 4.20 14.22 -7.44
C SER A 97 2.88 14.16 -8.20
N LEU A 98 2.79 13.24 -9.14
CA LEU A 98 1.56 12.93 -9.88
C LEU A 98 1.02 11.60 -9.39
N ILE A 99 -0.22 11.57 -8.94
CA ILE A 99 -0.83 10.48 -8.21
C ILE A 99 -1.97 9.88 -9.04
N PHE A 100 -1.87 8.60 -9.35
CA PHE A 100 -2.87 7.83 -10.08
C PHE A 100 -3.56 6.89 -9.11
N CYS A 101 -4.88 7.00 -8.98
CA CYS A 101 -5.71 6.22 -8.08
C CYS A 101 -6.61 5.29 -8.90
N VAL A 102 -6.30 4.01 -8.87
CA VAL A 102 -7.05 2.97 -9.58
C VAL A 102 -7.91 2.20 -8.58
N ASP A 103 -9.21 2.28 -8.76
CA ASP A 103 -10.20 1.53 -8.00
C ASP A 103 -11.43 1.27 -8.86
N ASN A 104 -12.15 0.20 -8.64
CA ASN A 104 -13.44 -0.06 -9.28
C ASN A 104 -14.62 0.31 -8.39
N TRP A 105 -14.37 0.58 -7.10
CA TRP A 105 -15.36 0.86 -6.04
C TRP A 105 -16.48 -0.19 -5.97
N ILE A 106 -16.14 -1.45 -6.29
CA ILE A 106 -17.06 -2.58 -6.17
C ILE A 106 -16.73 -3.34 -4.88
N LYS A 107 -17.75 -3.61 -4.08
CA LYS A 107 -17.61 -4.40 -2.86
C LYS A 107 -17.08 -5.79 -3.17
N THR A 108 -16.07 -6.19 -2.42
CA THR A 108 -15.45 -7.51 -2.51
C THR A 108 -15.84 -8.39 -1.32
N GLU A 109 -15.61 -9.70 -1.42
CA GLU A 109 -15.97 -10.69 -0.38
C GLU A 109 -14.97 -10.71 0.80
N ASP A 110 -14.04 -9.80 0.86
CA ASP A 110 -12.89 -9.82 1.80
C ASP A 110 -13.15 -9.20 3.17
N GLY A 111 -14.41 -9.20 3.61
CA GLY A 111 -14.73 -9.03 5.03
C GLY A 111 -15.08 -7.61 5.49
N TYR A 112 -15.06 -6.63 4.63
CA TYR A 112 -15.55 -5.28 4.94
C TYR A 112 -17.06 -5.15 4.71
N SER A 113 -17.83 -6.09 5.27
CA SER A 113 -19.29 -6.19 5.08
C SER A 113 -20.06 -4.93 5.50
N ASN A 114 -19.48 -4.13 6.39
CA ASN A 114 -20.10 -2.93 6.97
C ASN A 114 -19.77 -1.63 6.21
N LEU A 115 -18.93 -1.69 5.16
CA LEU A 115 -18.60 -0.51 4.37
C LEU A 115 -19.51 -0.39 3.16
N ASP A 116 -19.99 0.82 2.88
CA ASP A 116 -20.73 1.14 1.66
C ASP A 116 -19.74 1.62 0.59
N PHE A 117 -19.50 0.78 -0.43
CA PHE A 117 -18.56 1.10 -1.51
C PHE A 117 -19.14 2.11 -2.51
N ASN A 118 -20.48 2.27 -2.60
CA ASN A 118 -21.07 3.32 -3.43
C ASN A 118 -20.80 4.70 -2.82
N ASP A 119 -20.91 4.81 -1.49
CA ASP A 119 -20.55 6.04 -0.80
C ASP A 119 -19.04 6.28 -0.81
N ALA A 120 -18.22 5.23 -0.82
CA ALA A 120 -16.77 5.35 -0.89
C ALA A 120 -16.31 6.05 -2.18
N GLU A 121 -16.85 5.71 -3.34
CA GLU A 121 -16.54 6.41 -4.60
C GLU A 121 -16.93 7.88 -4.54
N LYS A 122 -18.15 8.18 -4.10
CA LYS A 122 -18.64 9.55 -3.92
C LYS A 122 -17.79 10.35 -2.93
N ASN A 123 -17.42 9.71 -1.83
CA ASN A 123 -16.54 10.32 -0.84
C ASN A 123 -15.15 10.59 -1.44
N PHE A 124 -14.59 9.64 -2.21
CA PHE A 124 -13.34 9.85 -2.95
C PHE A 124 -13.42 11.11 -3.82
N ASP A 125 -14.45 11.24 -4.66
CA ASP A 125 -14.63 12.39 -5.56
C ASP A 125 -14.73 13.72 -4.78
N LEU A 126 -15.46 13.72 -3.66
CA LEU A 126 -15.57 14.90 -2.81
C LEU A 126 -14.24 15.25 -2.13
N ASN A 127 -13.49 14.25 -1.69
CA ASN A 127 -12.25 14.43 -0.96
C ASN A 127 -11.11 14.94 -1.85
N ILE A 128 -11.08 14.53 -3.12
CA ILE A 128 -9.99 14.93 -4.05
C ILE A 128 -10.30 16.14 -4.91
N LYS A 129 -11.51 16.71 -4.85
CA LYS A 129 -11.99 17.78 -5.74
C LYS A 129 -11.03 18.97 -5.90
N ASP A 130 -10.28 19.31 -4.84
CA ASP A 130 -9.35 20.45 -4.81
C ASP A 130 -7.90 20.03 -5.13
N TYR A 131 -7.65 18.75 -5.46
CA TYR A 131 -6.30 18.22 -5.75
C TYR A 131 -6.09 18.05 -7.26
N GLN A 132 -5.32 18.95 -7.86
CA GLN A 132 -5.02 18.90 -9.30
C GLN A 132 -4.02 17.81 -9.71
N ASN A 133 -3.29 17.24 -8.75
CA ASN A 133 -2.27 16.22 -8.96
C ASN A 133 -2.73 14.80 -8.62
N ILE A 134 -4.02 14.61 -8.28
CA ILE A 134 -4.65 13.29 -8.08
C ILE A 134 -5.56 12.97 -9.26
N ILE A 135 -5.30 11.87 -9.92
CA ILE A 135 -6.02 11.38 -11.09
C ILE A 135 -6.81 10.13 -10.71
N LYS A 136 -8.15 10.24 -10.75
CA LYS A 136 -9.05 9.10 -10.57
C LYS A 136 -9.08 8.24 -11.83
N ILE A 137 -8.96 6.92 -11.67
CA ILE A 137 -9.10 5.94 -12.73
C ILE A 137 -10.06 4.84 -12.24
N LYS A 138 -11.32 4.93 -12.66
CA LYS A 138 -12.34 3.91 -12.34
C LYS A 138 -12.13 2.69 -13.21
N ASN A 139 -11.39 1.71 -12.68
CA ASN A 139 -11.10 0.45 -13.37
C ASN A 139 -10.67 -0.61 -12.35
N ASN A 140 -10.74 -1.89 -12.72
CA ASN A 140 -10.04 -2.93 -11.99
C ASN A 140 -8.55 -2.93 -12.37
N SER A 141 -7.70 -3.41 -11.45
CA SER A 141 -6.25 -3.40 -11.62
C SER A 141 -5.78 -4.18 -12.86
N ASN A 142 -6.39 -5.32 -13.17
CA ASN A 142 -6.00 -6.15 -14.32
C ASN A 142 -6.21 -5.39 -15.64
N ASN A 143 -7.40 -4.80 -15.84
CA ASN A 143 -7.70 -4.02 -17.04
C ASN A 143 -6.86 -2.74 -17.12
N PHE A 144 -6.61 -2.09 -15.98
CA PHE A 144 -5.71 -0.94 -15.95
C PHE A 144 -4.32 -1.33 -16.45
N PHE A 145 -3.70 -2.35 -15.89
CA PHE A 145 -2.35 -2.77 -16.28
C PHE A 145 -2.27 -3.31 -17.72
N LEU A 146 -3.34 -3.91 -18.22
CA LEU A 146 -3.41 -4.38 -19.62
C LEU A 146 -3.26 -3.21 -20.61
N ASN A 147 -3.81 -2.05 -20.28
CA ASN A 147 -3.85 -0.87 -21.16
C ASN A 147 -2.79 0.19 -20.79
N ASN A 148 -2.13 0.04 -19.62
CA ASN A 148 -1.16 1.02 -19.13
C ASN A 148 0.15 0.96 -19.93
N LYS A 149 0.64 2.17 -20.31
CA LYS A 149 1.93 2.34 -21.02
C LYS A 149 2.93 3.16 -20.19
N GLN A 150 2.59 3.49 -18.95
CA GLN A 150 3.43 4.32 -18.09
C GLN A 150 4.18 3.48 -17.06
N ASN A 151 5.34 3.98 -16.65
CA ASN A 151 6.06 3.48 -15.49
C ASN A 151 5.89 4.44 -14.31
N PHE A 152 6.00 3.87 -13.10
CA PHE A 152 5.81 4.57 -11.85
C PHE A 152 7.04 4.42 -10.95
N ASP A 153 7.32 5.45 -10.15
CA ASP A 153 8.41 5.45 -9.18
C ASP A 153 7.98 4.85 -7.84
N VAL A 154 6.69 4.95 -7.54
CA VAL A 154 6.05 4.31 -6.37
C VAL A 154 4.79 3.62 -6.83
N ILE A 155 4.60 2.37 -6.41
CA ILE A 155 3.33 1.67 -6.59
C ILE A 155 2.90 1.13 -5.23
N TYR A 156 1.69 1.46 -4.81
CA TYR A 156 1.04 0.97 -3.60
C TYR A 156 -0.08 0.00 -3.97
N VAL A 157 0.04 -1.23 -3.52
CA VAL A 157 -0.94 -2.30 -3.76
C VAL A 157 -1.73 -2.50 -2.48
N ASP A 158 -2.99 -2.08 -2.49
CA ASP A 158 -3.96 -2.11 -1.38
C ASP A 158 -5.39 -2.38 -1.90
N GLY A 159 -5.48 -3.25 -2.90
CA GLY A 159 -6.75 -3.62 -3.54
C GLY A 159 -7.39 -4.86 -2.93
N TYR A 160 -7.85 -5.80 -3.78
CA TYR A 160 -8.48 -7.03 -3.32
C TYR A 160 -7.50 -7.96 -2.61
N HIS A 161 -7.83 -8.38 -1.37
CA HIS A 161 -6.91 -9.04 -0.45
C HIS A 161 -6.74 -10.56 -0.64
N ARG A 162 -7.32 -11.17 -1.67
CA ARG A 162 -7.07 -12.58 -2.01
C ARG A 162 -5.67 -12.76 -2.59
N SER A 163 -4.98 -13.78 -2.13
CA SER A 163 -3.56 -13.98 -2.44
C SER A 163 -3.26 -14.11 -3.93
N ASP A 164 -4.17 -14.64 -4.73
CA ASP A 164 -4.06 -14.75 -6.18
C ASP A 164 -4.09 -13.39 -6.88
N GLN A 165 -5.03 -12.51 -6.49
CA GLN A 165 -5.09 -11.15 -7.01
C GLN A 165 -3.91 -10.30 -6.53
N VAL A 166 -3.55 -10.39 -5.25
CA VAL A 166 -2.36 -9.71 -4.71
C VAL A 166 -1.09 -10.12 -5.47
N PHE A 167 -0.94 -11.42 -5.77
CA PHE A 167 0.17 -11.89 -6.59
C PHE A 167 0.16 -11.25 -7.99
N GLN A 168 -1.00 -11.21 -8.64
CA GLN A 168 -1.15 -10.65 -9.97
C GLN A 168 -0.88 -9.13 -9.97
N ASP A 169 -1.39 -8.41 -8.98
CA ASP A 169 -1.15 -6.96 -8.82
C ASP A 169 0.33 -6.66 -8.58
N CYS A 170 1.01 -7.46 -7.75
CA CYS A 170 2.46 -7.33 -7.55
C CYS A 170 3.25 -7.58 -8.83
N VAL A 171 2.92 -8.62 -9.60
CA VAL A 171 3.58 -8.95 -10.88
C VAL A 171 3.39 -7.83 -11.89
N ASN A 172 2.16 -7.34 -12.06
CA ASN A 172 1.84 -6.26 -12.97
C ASN A 172 2.50 -4.94 -12.53
N SER A 173 2.45 -4.63 -11.24
CA SER A 173 3.14 -3.48 -10.65
C SER A 173 4.63 -3.51 -10.96
N TRP A 174 5.28 -4.67 -10.77
CA TRP A 174 6.73 -4.79 -11.00
C TRP A 174 7.14 -4.58 -12.44
N LYS A 175 6.31 -5.00 -13.40
CA LYS A 175 6.53 -4.73 -14.84
C LYS A 175 6.49 -3.23 -15.16
N ASN A 176 5.57 -2.51 -14.51
CA ASN A 176 5.34 -1.08 -14.72
C ASN A 176 6.11 -0.18 -13.73
N HIS A 177 7.14 -0.70 -13.08
CA HIS A 177 7.88 -0.02 -12.02
C HIS A 177 9.28 0.41 -12.50
N ASN A 178 9.65 1.66 -12.26
CA ASN A 178 10.98 2.16 -12.58
C ASN A 178 12.06 1.48 -11.70
N VAL A 179 13.26 1.29 -12.25
CA VAL A 179 14.44 0.92 -11.46
C VAL A 179 14.71 2.03 -10.43
N GLY A 180 15.02 1.65 -9.20
CA GLY A 180 15.17 2.58 -8.08
C GLY A 180 13.86 2.95 -7.38
N GLY A 181 12.71 2.60 -7.95
CA GLY A 181 11.39 2.86 -7.39
C GLY A 181 11.00 1.92 -6.24
N ILE A 182 9.88 2.20 -5.59
CA ILE A 182 9.41 1.52 -4.37
C ILE A 182 8.04 0.91 -4.58
N LEU A 183 7.95 -0.42 -4.50
CA LEU A 183 6.69 -1.15 -4.41
C LEU A 183 6.32 -1.33 -2.93
N ILE A 184 5.10 -0.94 -2.57
CA ILE A 184 4.53 -1.09 -1.23
C ILE A 184 3.36 -2.05 -1.34
N CYS A 185 3.39 -3.15 -0.59
CA CYS A 185 2.23 -4.05 -0.51
C CYS A 185 1.62 -3.93 0.88
N ASP A 186 0.35 -3.55 0.94
CA ASP A 186 -0.40 -3.53 2.20
C ASP A 186 -0.87 -4.93 2.60
N ASP A 187 -1.41 -5.01 3.78
CA ASP A 187 -1.97 -6.22 4.38
C ASP A 187 -1.06 -7.45 4.37
N TYR A 188 0.26 -7.23 4.19
CA TYR A 188 1.25 -8.30 4.19
C TYR A 188 1.21 -9.16 5.45
N ILE A 189 0.89 -8.58 6.62
CA ILE A 189 0.79 -9.30 7.90
C ILE A 189 -0.67 -9.32 8.41
N TRP A 190 -1.63 -9.11 7.52
CA TRP A 190 -3.03 -9.28 7.81
C TRP A 190 -3.45 -10.74 7.53
N PHE A 191 -4.12 -11.37 8.50
CA PHE A 191 -4.57 -12.76 8.42
C PHE A 191 -6.07 -12.81 8.71
N HIS A 192 -6.84 -12.71 7.66
CA HIS A 192 -8.29 -12.72 7.67
C HIS A 192 -8.86 -14.08 7.29
N TYR A 193 -8.31 -14.64 6.21
CA TYR A 193 -8.80 -15.93 5.71
C TYR A 193 -8.27 -17.08 6.56
N SER A 194 -9.16 -18.03 6.90
CA SER A 194 -8.81 -19.25 7.67
C SER A 194 -7.71 -20.08 6.99
N GLU A 195 -7.78 -20.19 5.66
CA GLU A 195 -6.73 -20.80 4.87
C GLU A 195 -5.57 -19.84 4.63
N ILE A 196 -4.40 -20.18 5.12
CA ILE A 196 -3.20 -19.35 5.04
C ILE A 196 -2.85 -18.95 3.60
N LYS A 197 -3.02 -19.90 2.64
CA LYS A 197 -2.73 -19.68 1.22
C LYS A 197 -3.62 -18.62 0.57
N ASN A 198 -4.73 -18.23 1.19
CA ASN A 198 -5.67 -17.23 0.67
C ASN A 198 -5.33 -15.81 1.15
N ASN A 199 -4.43 -15.66 2.13
CA ASN A 199 -4.09 -14.35 2.68
C ASN A 199 -3.05 -13.60 1.82
N PRO A 200 -3.02 -12.26 1.85
CA PRO A 200 -2.13 -11.41 1.04
C PRO A 200 -0.65 -11.80 1.15
N CYS A 201 -0.18 -12.12 2.36
CA CYS A 201 1.19 -12.57 2.62
C CYS A 201 1.65 -13.69 1.69
N TYR A 202 0.77 -14.65 1.40
CA TYR A 202 1.12 -15.78 0.53
C TYR A 202 1.33 -15.33 -0.92
N GLY A 203 0.48 -14.44 -1.43
CA GLY A 203 0.60 -13.85 -2.76
C GLY A 203 1.88 -13.03 -2.92
N VAL A 204 2.17 -12.16 -1.95
CA VAL A 204 3.42 -11.37 -1.94
C VAL A 204 4.66 -12.25 -1.84
N ASN A 205 4.65 -13.29 -0.98
CA ASN A 205 5.78 -14.22 -0.87
C ASN A 205 6.01 -15.02 -2.16
N LYS A 206 4.92 -15.41 -2.85
CA LYS A 206 5.00 -16.06 -4.17
C LYS A 206 5.62 -15.12 -5.18
N PHE A 207 5.22 -13.85 -5.20
CA PHE A 207 5.78 -12.82 -6.07
C PHE A 207 7.27 -12.58 -5.79
N ILE A 208 7.67 -12.38 -4.53
CA ILE A 208 9.07 -12.14 -4.16
C ILE A 208 9.98 -13.27 -4.67
N LYS A 209 9.54 -14.52 -4.68
CA LYS A 209 10.30 -15.65 -5.21
C LYS A 209 10.56 -15.57 -6.71
N THR A 210 9.78 -14.77 -7.46
CA THR A 210 9.99 -14.58 -8.91
C THR A 210 11.02 -13.51 -9.25
N LEU A 211 11.50 -12.73 -8.26
CA LEU A 211 12.28 -11.51 -8.50
C LEU A 211 13.79 -11.70 -8.76
N ASN A 212 14.31 -12.92 -8.76
CA ASN A 212 15.72 -13.22 -9.10
C ASN A 212 16.76 -12.24 -8.52
N ASN A 213 16.59 -11.85 -7.25
CA ASN A 213 17.45 -10.90 -6.52
C ASN A 213 17.50 -9.45 -7.04
N ASN A 214 16.66 -9.06 -8.02
CA ASN A 214 16.60 -7.67 -8.52
C ASN A 214 15.79 -6.75 -7.61
N TYR A 215 15.89 -6.93 -6.30
CA TYR A 215 15.16 -6.14 -5.31
C TYR A 215 15.89 -6.05 -3.98
N LYS A 216 15.54 -5.01 -3.22
CA LYS A 216 15.93 -4.83 -1.82
C LYS A 216 14.69 -4.63 -0.96
N ILE A 217 14.59 -5.35 0.15
CA ILE A 217 13.54 -5.10 1.14
C ILE A 217 13.99 -3.91 1.99
N LEU A 218 13.20 -2.85 1.98
CA LEU A 218 13.48 -1.64 2.74
C LEU A 218 12.93 -1.73 4.16
N GLN A 219 11.72 -2.28 4.30
CA GLN A 219 11.02 -2.34 5.58
C GLN A 219 9.91 -3.38 5.57
N VAL A 220 9.65 -3.96 6.74
CA VAL A 220 8.44 -4.72 7.05
C VAL A 220 7.87 -4.18 8.36
N SER A 221 6.77 -3.45 8.32
CA SER A 221 6.24 -2.76 9.49
C SER A 221 4.72 -2.66 9.44
N ASN A 222 4.09 -2.67 10.60
CA ASN A 222 2.65 -2.68 10.75
C ASN A 222 2.02 -3.88 10.02
N SER A 223 1.44 -3.65 8.85
CA SER A 223 0.96 -4.68 7.93
C SER A 223 1.59 -4.57 6.54
N GLN A 224 2.61 -3.74 6.35
CA GLN A 224 3.18 -3.42 5.04
C GLN A 224 4.58 -4.00 4.83
N ILE A 225 4.90 -4.31 3.56
CA ILE A 225 6.26 -4.59 3.10
C ILE A 225 6.63 -3.60 1.99
N PHE A 226 7.85 -3.05 2.09
CA PHE A 226 8.42 -2.09 1.14
C PHE A 226 9.56 -2.75 0.39
N LEU A 227 9.46 -2.79 -0.93
CA LEU A 227 10.45 -3.37 -1.84
C LEU A 227 10.99 -2.29 -2.77
N LYS A 228 12.31 -2.20 -2.91
CA LYS A 228 12.95 -1.33 -3.90
C LYS A 228 13.43 -2.18 -5.08
N LYS A 229 13.11 -1.76 -6.29
CA LYS A 229 13.61 -2.37 -7.53
C LYS A 229 15.06 -1.95 -7.76
N THR A 230 15.96 -2.90 -7.97
CA THR A 230 17.40 -2.66 -8.18
C THR A 230 17.84 -3.05 -9.58
#